data_ac3f81852d327e96bf5d5fbccdf0f215
#
_entry.id   ac3f81852d327e96bf5d5fbccdf0f215
#
_cell.length_a   1.000
_cell.length_b   1.000
_cell.length_c   1.000
_cell.angle_alpha   90.00
_cell.angle_beta   90.00
_cell.angle_gamma   90.00
#
_symmetry.space_group_name_H-M   'P 1'
#
loop_
_entity.id
_entity.type
_entity.pdbx_description
1 polymer ?
#
loop_
_entity_poly.entity_id
_entity_poly.type
_entity_poly.pdbx_seq_one_letter_code
_entity_poly.pdbx_strand_id
1 'polypeptide(L)'
;PPLIGYQTPCTFTDTWSNIELNGFNLPNQVNEFVLYPFKKSIQIGTNTNDPSQYGFSYYGLKQDERILNTDIRKIGVIIKQAYTTNKQLPNVDGQYRVYVKEGTTEVVVQDWTTLNRTPNEYYFMFDTRDKIPNEYFVDIKVTTSGQINVYKQQINFFIVNVKSE
;
A
#
# COMPACT_ATOMS: atom_id res chain seq x y z
N PRO A 1 -26.16 -1.82 -10.79
CA PRO A 1 -25.36 -2.92 -10.27
C PRO A 1 -24.11 -2.41 -9.57
N PRO A 2 -23.70 -3.04 -8.52
CA PRO A 2 -22.48 -2.63 -7.83
C PRO A 2 -21.27 -2.85 -8.73
N LEU A 3 -20.39 -1.86 -8.75
CA LEU A 3 -19.13 -1.92 -9.52
C LEU A 3 -18.05 -2.77 -8.86
N ILE A 4 -18.36 -3.33 -7.72
CA ILE A 4 -17.45 -4.16 -6.94
C ILE A 4 -17.11 -5.41 -7.75
N GLY A 5 -15.85 -5.64 -7.98
CA GLY A 5 -15.35 -6.82 -8.65
C GLY A 5 -15.04 -6.69 -10.13
N TYR A 6 -15.38 -5.59 -10.74
CA TYR A 6 -15.00 -5.37 -12.14
C TYR A 6 -13.54 -5.00 -12.25
N GLN A 7 -12.80 -5.82 -12.98
CA GLN A 7 -11.37 -5.61 -13.21
C GLN A 7 -11.04 -5.20 -14.64
N THR A 8 -12.01 -5.26 -15.51
CA THR A 8 -11.90 -4.85 -16.90
C THR A 8 -12.91 -3.76 -17.20
N PRO A 9 -12.64 -2.90 -18.16
CA PRO A 9 -13.65 -1.95 -18.64
C PRO A 9 -14.94 -2.67 -19.01
N CYS A 10 -16.04 -2.14 -18.57
CA CYS A 10 -17.37 -2.67 -18.92
C CYS A 10 -18.26 -1.53 -19.40
N THR A 11 -19.15 -1.87 -20.29
CA THR A 11 -20.12 -0.93 -20.85
C THR A 11 -21.47 -1.13 -20.19
N PHE A 12 -22.03 -0.05 -19.70
CA PHE A 12 -23.39 -0.02 -19.18
C PHE A 12 -24.28 0.73 -20.16
N THR A 13 -25.42 0.15 -20.44
CA THR A 13 -26.47 0.83 -21.17
C THR A 13 -27.57 1.20 -20.20
N ASP A 14 -27.79 2.47 -20.03
CA ASP A 14 -28.86 2.99 -19.19
C ASP A 14 -29.93 3.58 -20.10
N THR A 15 -31.16 3.04 -20.00
CA THR A 15 -32.28 3.50 -20.76
C THR A 15 -33.18 4.37 -19.91
N TRP A 16 -33.22 5.63 -20.23
CA TRP A 16 -34.13 6.56 -19.59
C TRP A 16 -35.46 6.49 -20.29
N SER A 17 -36.45 5.94 -19.63
CA SER A 17 -37.83 5.96 -20.16
C SER A 17 -38.35 7.38 -20.16
N ASN A 18 -39.28 7.66 -21.07
CA ASN A 18 -39.92 8.95 -21.12
C ASN A 18 -40.79 9.14 -19.87
N ILE A 19 -40.25 9.85 -18.94
CA ILE A 19 -40.98 10.24 -17.75
C ILE A 19 -41.54 11.63 -18.01
N GLU A 20 -42.78 11.83 -17.73
CA GLU A 20 -43.33 13.16 -17.68
C GLU A 20 -42.68 13.97 -16.58
N LEU A 21 -41.73 14.76 -16.96
CA LEU A 21 -41.14 15.75 -16.07
C LEU A 21 -41.80 17.10 -16.38
N ASN A 22 -42.59 17.59 -15.45
CA ASN A 22 -43.27 18.90 -15.59
C ASN A 22 -44.19 19.03 -16.81
N GLY A 23 -44.87 17.93 -17.19
CA GLY A 23 -45.78 17.93 -18.34
C GLY A 23 -45.11 17.82 -19.70
N PHE A 24 -43.82 17.54 -19.76
CA PHE A 24 -43.11 17.27 -21.00
C PHE A 24 -42.88 15.77 -21.20
N ASN A 25 -43.32 15.26 -22.32
CA ASN A 25 -42.97 13.92 -22.77
C ASN A 25 -41.61 13.97 -23.46
N LEU A 26 -40.58 13.44 -22.79
CA LEU A 26 -39.28 13.28 -23.41
C LEU A 26 -39.21 11.93 -24.11
N PRO A 27 -38.59 11.85 -25.30
CA PRO A 27 -38.33 10.57 -25.92
C PRO A 27 -37.38 9.74 -25.04
N ASN A 28 -37.54 8.42 -25.16
CA ASN A 28 -36.61 7.51 -24.49
C ASN A 28 -35.19 7.81 -24.95
N GLN A 29 -34.28 7.92 -23.98
CA GLN A 29 -32.87 8.14 -24.23
C GLN A 29 -32.09 6.92 -23.76
N VAL A 30 -31.17 6.50 -24.59
CA VAL A 30 -30.21 5.44 -24.25
C VAL A 30 -28.84 6.08 -24.08
N ASN A 31 -28.30 5.98 -22.92
CA ASN A 31 -26.95 6.44 -22.64
C ASN A 31 -26.03 5.23 -22.46
N GLU A 32 -24.97 5.22 -23.23
CA GLU A 32 -23.91 4.23 -23.12
C GLU A 32 -22.68 4.89 -22.57
N PHE A 33 -22.08 4.26 -21.59
CA PHE A 33 -20.81 4.72 -21.02
C PHE A 33 -19.94 3.54 -20.64
N VAL A 34 -18.65 3.74 -20.78
CA VAL A 34 -17.66 2.74 -20.43
C VAL A 34 -17.15 3.03 -19.03
N LEU A 35 -17.32 2.07 -18.14
CA LEU A 35 -16.76 2.13 -16.80
C LEU A 35 -15.42 1.41 -16.78
N TYR A 36 -14.40 2.14 -16.39
CA TYR A 36 -13.08 1.59 -16.18
C TYR A 36 -12.95 1.14 -14.73
N PRO A 37 -12.30 -0.01 -14.48
CA PRO A 37 -12.06 -0.43 -13.12
C PRO A 37 -11.18 0.62 -12.45
N PHE A 38 -11.53 0.95 -11.22
CA PHE A 38 -10.66 1.76 -10.40
C PHE A 38 -9.38 1.00 -10.13
N LYS A 39 -8.27 1.72 -10.03
CA LYS A 39 -7.03 1.12 -9.60
C LYS A 39 -7.23 0.42 -8.25
N LYS A 40 -6.32 -0.43 -7.89
CA LYS A 40 -6.29 -1.30 -6.68
C LYS A 40 -7.02 -0.77 -5.44
N SER A 41 -7.17 0.54 -5.33
CA SER A 41 -7.84 1.20 -4.21
C SER A 41 -9.33 0.90 -4.11
N ILE A 42 -9.97 0.37 -5.13
CA ILE A 42 -11.44 0.21 -5.15
C ILE A 42 -11.88 -1.24 -5.38
N GLN A 43 -10.97 -2.16 -5.41
CA GLN A 43 -11.30 -3.59 -5.44
C GLN A 43 -11.73 -4.07 -4.06
N ILE A 44 -12.90 -3.63 -3.63
CA ILE A 44 -13.42 -3.94 -2.30
C ILE A 44 -13.95 -5.36 -2.29
N GLY A 45 -13.32 -6.21 -1.49
CA GLY A 45 -13.91 -7.49 -1.08
C GLY A 45 -13.98 -8.59 -2.14
N THR A 46 -13.30 -8.45 -3.25
CA THR A 46 -13.54 -9.34 -4.38
C THR A 46 -12.60 -10.51 -4.50
N ASN A 47 -11.41 -10.40 -4.00
CA ASN A 47 -10.47 -11.51 -4.01
C ASN A 47 -9.54 -11.42 -2.81
N THR A 48 -9.85 -12.19 -1.80
CA THR A 48 -9.05 -12.25 -0.57
C THR A 48 -7.66 -12.82 -0.77
N ASN A 49 -7.41 -13.44 -1.90
CA ASN A 49 -6.13 -14.05 -2.25
C ASN A 49 -5.28 -13.21 -3.19
N ASP A 50 -5.79 -12.06 -3.62
CA ASP A 50 -5.00 -11.14 -4.43
C ASP A 50 -4.05 -10.35 -3.53
N PRO A 51 -2.74 -10.61 -3.59
CA PRO A 51 -1.76 -9.93 -2.76
C PRO A 51 -1.64 -8.43 -3.07
N SER A 52 -2.19 -7.98 -4.19
CA SER A 52 -2.27 -6.55 -4.49
C SER A 52 -3.28 -5.79 -3.63
N GLN A 53 -4.10 -6.50 -2.87
CA GLN A 53 -5.12 -5.94 -1.98
C GLN A 53 -4.66 -5.74 -0.53
N TYR A 54 -3.39 -5.89 -0.24
CA TYR A 54 -2.88 -5.60 1.08
C TYR A 54 -2.69 -4.10 1.30
N GLY A 55 -3.11 -3.64 2.44
CA GLY A 55 -2.83 -2.31 2.94
C GLY A 55 -1.81 -2.37 4.07
N PHE A 56 -1.01 -1.32 4.21
CA PHE A 56 0.03 -1.24 5.22
C PHE A 56 -0.19 -0.05 6.12
N SER A 57 0.05 -0.25 7.39
CA SER A 57 0.15 0.83 8.38
C SER A 57 1.46 0.65 9.14
N TYR A 58 2.09 1.75 9.47
CA TYR A 58 3.39 1.74 10.14
C TYR A 58 3.29 2.42 11.50
N TYR A 59 4.10 1.98 12.44
CA TYR A 59 4.28 2.66 13.73
C TYR A 59 5.73 2.54 14.18
N GLY A 60 6.12 3.44 15.11
CA GLY A 60 7.51 3.59 15.51
C GLY A 60 8.36 4.40 14.52
N LEU A 61 7.81 4.73 13.38
CA LEU A 61 8.42 5.58 12.37
C LEU A 61 7.32 6.33 11.61
N LYS A 62 7.50 7.62 11.41
CA LYS A 62 6.62 8.46 10.60
C LYS A 62 7.26 8.73 9.24
N GLN A 63 6.42 8.99 8.26
CA GLN A 63 6.85 9.47 6.95
C GLN A 63 7.67 10.75 7.10
N ASP A 64 8.81 10.81 6.43
CA ASP A 64 9.73 11.96 6.45
C ASP A 64 10.30 12.30 7.85
N GLU A 65 10.23 11.35 8.80
CA GLU A 65 10.79 11.55 10.13
C GLU A 65 12.32 11.68 10.07
N ARG A 66 12.85 12.57 10.90
CA ARG A 66 14.29 12.72 11.10
C ARG A 66 14.72 11.97 12.36
N ILE A 67 15.59 11.00 12.20
CA ILE A 67 16.08 10.14 13.26
C ILE A 67 17.56 10.41 13.49
N LEU A 68 17.96 10.50 14.74
CA LEU A 68 19.38 10.59 15.09
C LEU A 68 20.07 9.24 14.86
N ASN A 69 21.31 9.28 14.41
CA ASN A 69 22.13 8.08 14.19
C ASN A 69 22.72 7.47 15.48
N THR A 70 21.94 7.42 16.53
CA THR A 70 22.37 6.97 17.87
C THR A 70 21.56 5.82 18.41
N ASP A 71 20.59 5.31 17.68
CA ASP A 71 19.55 4.47 18.24
C ASP A 71 19.26 3.24 17.39
N ILE A 72 18.61 2.27 18.03
CA ILE A 72 17.99 1.13 17.34
C ILE A 72 16.48 1.35 17.37
N ARG A 73 15.89 1.46 16.20
CA ARG A 73 14.45 1.68 16.07
C ARG A 73 13.70 0.40 15.78
N LYS A 74 12.65 0.16 16.53
CA LYS A 74 11.63 -0.82 16.19
C LYS A 74 10.62 -0.16 15.25
N ILE A 75 10.48 -0.72 14.07
CA ILE A 75 9.51 -0.25 13.07
C ILE A 75 8.48 -1.35 12.90
N GLY A 76 7.26 -1.06 13.32
CA GLY A 76 6.14 -1.98 13.18
C GLY A 76 5.44 -1.81 11.85
N VAL A 77 5.03 -2.93 11.27
CA VAL A 77 4.29 -3.00 10.01
C VAL A 77 3.04 -3.80 10.26
N ILE A 78 1.89 -3.17 10.11
CA ILE A 78 0.61 -3.87 10.14
C ILE A 78 0.22 -4.16 8.71
N ILE A 79 0.21 -5.44 8.37
CA ILE A 79 -0.23 -5.92 7.05
C ILE A 79 -1.67 -6.35 7.20
N LYS A 80 -2.56 -5.70 6.51
CA LYS A 80 -3.99 -6.00 6.53
C LYS A 80 -4.51 -6.15 5.12
N GLN A 81 -5.62 -6.82 4.99
CA GLN A 81 -6.36 -6.80 3.74
C GLN A 81 -6.87 -5.39 3.47
N ALA A 82 -6.65 -4.90 2.25
CA ALA A 82 -7.10 -3.57 1.87
C ALA A 82 -8.62 -3.44 2.03
N TYR A 83 -9.07 -2.27 2.45
CA TYR A 83 -10.49 -1.90 2.57
C TYR A 83 -11.30 -2.73 3.56
N THR A 84 -10.66 -3.46 4.45
CA THR A 84 -11.35 -4.12 5.56
C THR A 84 -11.17 -3.33 6.85
N THR A 85 -12.18 -3.33 7.69
CA THR A 85 -12.07 -2.83 9.07
C THR A 85 -11.40 -3.86 9.98
N ASN A 86 -11.23 -5.08 9.50
CA ASN A 86 -10.60 -6.15 10.23
C ASN A 86 -9.09 -5.89 10.33
N LYS A 87 -8.60 -5.74 11.55
CA LYS A 87 -7.17 -5.58 11.84
C LYS A 87 -6.41 -6.92 11.88
N GLN A 88 -7.07 -8.00 11.52
CA GLN A 88 -6.45 -9.31 11.53
C GLN A 88 -5.31 -9.37 10.53
N LEU A 89 -4.15 -9.75 11.01
CA LEU A 89 -2.98 -9.95 10.15
C LEU A 89 -3.20 -11.18 9.26
N PRO A 90 -3.04 -11.04 7.96
CA PRO A 90 -3.05 -12.20 7.09
C PRO A 90 -1.87 -13.11 7.39
N ASN A 91 -2.04 -14.40 7.13
CA ASN A 91 -0.93 -15.35 7.22
C ASN A 91 -0.07 -15.26 5.95
N VAL A 92 0.79 -14.28 5.91
CA VAL A 92 1.65 -13.97 4.77
C VAL A 92 3.13 -14.00 5.17
N ASP A 93 3.97 -14.25 4.21
CA ASP A 93 5.41 -14.11 4.36
C ASP A 93 5.83 -12.71 3.95
N GLY A 94 6.21 -11.91 4.93
CA GLY A 94 6.60 -10.51 4.75
C GLY A 94 8.10 -10.33 4.86
N GLN A 95 8.67 -9.58 3.92
CA GLN A 95 10.08 -9.16 3.95
C GLN A 95 10.17 -7.66 3.77
N TYR A 96 11.25 -7.09 4.27
CA TYR A 96 11.58 -5.68 4.08
C TYR A 96 12.97 -5.53 3.47
N ARG A 97 13.19 -4.40 2.81
CA ARG A 97 14.48 -3.96 2.29
C ARG A 97 14.65 -2.48 2.57
N VAL A 98 15.85 -2.07 2.93
CA VAL A 98 16.19 -0.65 3.14
C VAL A 98 17.28 -0.24 2.17
N TYR A 99 17.12 0.90 1.55
CA TYR A 99 18.09 1.44 0.58
C TYR A 99 18.12 2.97 0.62
N VAL A 100 19.17 3.51 0.06
CA VAL A 100 19.31 4.95 -0.24
C VAL A 100 19.35 5.14 -1.73
N LYS A 101 19.15 6.37 -2.20
CA LYS A 101 19.26 6.71 -3.60
C LYS A 101 20.50 7.58 -3.85
N GLU A 102 21.28 7.18 -4.83
CA GLU A 102 22.36 7.99 -5.41
C GLU A 102 21.94 8.36 -6.84
N GLY A 103 21.34 9.55 -6.97
CA GLY A 103 20.67 9.92 -8.22
C GLY A 103 19.47 9.00 -8.49
N THR A 104 19.54 8.23 -9.57
CA THR A 104 18.51 7.25 -9.94
C THR A 104 18.81 5.82 -9.45
N THR A 105 20.01 5.59 -8.90
CA THR A 105 20.47 4.27 -8.50
C THR A 105 20.07 3.97 -7.05
N GLU A 106 19.50 2.79 -6.84
CA GLU A 106 19.22 2.27 -5.49
C GLU A 106 20.47 1.60 -4.93
N VAL A 107 20.97 2.10 -3.80
CA VAL A 107 22.07 1.49 -3.06
C VAL A 107 21.50 0.78 -1.85
N VAL A 108 21.57 -0.55 -1.85
CA VAL A 108 20.97 -1.39 -0.80
C VAL A 108 21.79 -1.27 0.48
N VAL A 109 21.12 -0.91 1.56
CA VAL A 109 21.69 -0.83 2.91
C VAL A 109 21.38 -2.10 3.72
N GLN A 110 20.16 -2.58 3.57
CA GLN A 110 19.69 -3.84 4.13
C GLN A 110 18.93 -4.60 3.04
N ASP A 111 19.45 -5.74 2.66
CA ASP A 111 18.78 -6.58 1.66
C ASP A 111 17.53 -7.26 2.23
N TRP A 112 16.76 -7.89 1.36
CA TRP A 112 15.50 -8.54 1.72
C TRP A 112 15.66 -9.44 2.94
N THR A 113 15.00 -9.04 4.01
CA THR A 113 15.05 -9.72 5.31
C THR A 113 13.63 -9.98 5.78
N THR A 114 13.40 -11.15 6.32
CA THR A 114 12.08 -11.52 6.84
C THR A 114 11.69 -10.63 8.02
N LEU A 115 10.46 -10.14 7.99
CA LEU A 115 9.89 -9.39 9.11
C LEU A 115 9.70 -10.32 10.31
N ASN A 116 10.05 -9.84 11.49
CA ASN A 116 9.68 -10.51 12.72
C ASN A 116 8.15 -10.44 12.88
N ARG A 117 7.58 -11.47 13.47
CA ARG A 117 6.13 -11.58 13.64
C ARG A 117 5.77 -11.84 15.08
N THR A 118 4.76 -11.11 15.55
CA THR A 118 3.98 -11.42 16.75
C THR A 118 2.53 -11.70 16.35
N PRO A 119 1.66 -12.17 17.26
CA PRO A 119 0.25 -12.35 16.94
C PRO A 119 -0.47 -11.09 16.44
N ASN A 120 0.05 -9.91 16.78
CA ASN A 120 -0.61 -8.63 16.50
C ASN A 120 0.10 -7.76 15.47
N GLU A 121 1.34 -8.10 15.10
CA GLU A 121 2.15 -7.22 14.24
C GLU A 121 3.28 -7.96 13.52
N TYR A 122 3.73 -7.36 12.43
CA TYR A 122 5.06 -7.59 11.87
C TYR A 122 5.96 -6.42 12.26
N TYR A 123 7.23 -6.66 12.45
CA TYR A 123 8.17 -5.58 12.77
C TYR A 123 9.59 -5.93 12.34
N PHE A 124 10.42 -4.93 12.26
CA PHE A 124 11.86 -5.07 12.12
C PHE A 124 12.59 -4.06 13.00
N MET A 125 13.82 -4.41 13.34
CA MET A 125 14.72 -3.52 14.08
C MET A 125 15.69 -2.90 13.09
N PHE A 126 15.81 -1.59 13.10
CA PHE A 126 16.76 -0.87 12.27
C PHE A 126 17.77 -0.12 13.12
N ASP A 127 19.03 -0.51 12.95
CA ASP A 127 20.15 0.11 13.67
C ASP A 127 20.63 1.33 12.89
N THR A 128 20.48 2.50 13.48
CA THR A 128 20.88 3.77 12.85
C THR A 128 22.31 4.18 13.19
N ARG A 129 22.96 3.53 14.16
CA ARG A 129 24.24 3.98 14.74
C ARG A 129 25.37 4.04 13.73
N ASP A 130 25.39 3.09 12.79
CA ASP A 130 26.44 3.01 11.75
C ASP A 130 25.98 3.58 10.40
N LYS A 131 24.88 4.29 10.38
CA LYS A 131 24.31 4.80 9.14
C LYS A 131 24.74 6.23 8.89
N ILE A 132 25.08 6.50 7.64
CA ILE A 132 25.42 7.85 7.20
C ILE A 132 24.15 8.71 7.10
N PRO A 133 24.26 10.02 7.34
CA PRO A 133 23.12 10.92 7.10
C PRO A 133 22.67 10.86 5.65
N ASN A 134 21.43 10.47 5.44
CA ASN A 134 20.81 10.39 4.11
C ASN A 134 19.31 10.16 4.27
N GLU A 135 18.61 10.18 3.16
CA GLU A 135 17.24 9.70 3.05
C GLU A 135 17.23 8.19 2.79
N TYR A 136 16.50 7.48 3.62
CA TYR A 136 16.34 6.02 3.56
C TYR A 136 14.94 5.66 3.15
N PHE A 137 14.83 4.68 2.27
CA PHE A 137 13.57 4.16 1.75
C PHE A 137 13.39 2.71 2.15
N VAL A 138 12.16 2.35 2.45
CA VAL A 138 11.78 0.99 2.82
C VAL A 138 10.81 0.42 1.78
N ASP A 139 11.17 -0.73 1.25
CA ASP A 139 10.28 -1.54 0.44
C ASP A 139 9.76 -2.71 1.27
N ILE A 140 8.54 -3.11 1.02
CA ILE A 140 7.93 -4.31 1.61
C ILE A 140 7.63 -5.31 0.51
N LYS A 141 7.96 -6.55 0.76
CA LYS A 141 7.64 -7.67 -0.12
C LYS A 141 6.73 -8.65 0.61
N VAL A 142 5.64 -9.00 -0.01
CA VAL A 142 4.67 -9.97 0.53
C VAL A 142 4.57 -11.15 -0.41
N THR A 143 4.74 -12.34 0.13
CA THR A 143 4.58 -13.60 -0.59
C THR A 143 3.35 -14.33 -0.06
N THR A 144 2.42 -14.66 -0.94
CA THR A 144 1.20 -15.38 -0.62
C THR A 144 0.93 -16.42 -1.69
N SER A 145 0.75 -17.67 -1.30
CA SER A 145 0.42 -18.77 -2.23
C SER A 145 1.32 -18.84 -3.47
N GLY A 146 2.62 -18.54 -3.27
CA GLY A 146 3.62 -18.55 -4.35
C GLY A 146 3.67 -17.28 -5.20
N GLN A 147 2.80 -16.32 -4.97
CA GLN A 147 2.85 -15.02 -5.62
C GLN A 147 3.67 -14.04 -4.79
N ILE A 148 4.55 -13.32 -5.45
CA ILE A 148 5.42 -12.32 -4.82
C ILE A 148 5.01 -10.94 -5.30
N ASN A 149 4.69 -10.07 -4.37
CA ASN A 149 4.44 -8.66 -4.65
C ASN A 149 5.39 -7.77 -3.88
N VAL A 150 5.97 -6.82 -4.59
CA VAL A 150 6.88 -5.83 -4.03
C VAL A 150 6.20 -4.49 -4.00
N TYR A 151 6.13 -3.90 -2.83
CA TYR A 151 5.59 -2.57 -2.58
C TYR A 151 6.73 -1.62 -2.34
N LYS A 152 6.98 -0.78 -3.33
CA LYS A 152 8.11 0.16 -3.33
C LYS A 152 7.83 1.40 -2.51
N GLN A 153 8.87 1.91 -1.86
CA GLN A 153 8.87 3.20 -1.15
C GLN A 153 7.67 3.35 -0.21
N GLN A 154 7.45 2.34 0.62
CA GLN A 154 6.31 2.34 1.52
C GLN A 154 6.44 3.37 2.63
N ILE A 155 7.66 3.62 3.06
CA ILE A 155 7.97 4.66 4.02
C ILE A 155 9.38 5.18 3.73
N ASN A 156 9.61 6.45 3.97
CA ASN A 156 10.95 7.04 3.94
C ASN A 156 11.20 7.85 5.20
N PHE A 157 12.45 7.98 5.55
CA PHE A 157 12.92 8.71 6.73
C PHE A 157 14.34 9.23 6.50
N PHE A 158 14.73 10.18 7.30
CA PHE A 158 16.06 10.80 7.23
C PHE A 158 16.88 10.41 8.45
N ILE A 159 18.09 9.94 8.23
CA ILE A 159 19.06 9.83 9.30
C ILE A 159 19.89 11.12 9.33
N VAL A 160 20.00 11.69 10.51
CA VAL A 160 20.74 12.92 10.75
C VAL A 160 21.79 12.68 11.85
N ASN A 161 22.91 13.37 11.73
CA ASN A 161 23.92 13.32 12.76
C ASN A 161 23.47 14.03 14.04
N VAL A 162 23.91 13.50 15.17
CA VAL A 162 23.91 14.28 16.40
C VAL A 162 24.84 15.47 16.17
N LYS A 163 24.34 16.69 16.39
CA LYS A 163 25.22 17.87 16.38
C LYS A 163 26.21 17.69 17.52
N SER A 164 27.48 17.57 17.19
CA SER A 164 28.55 17.78 18.14
C SER A 164 28.56 19.27 18.49
N GLU A 165 28.28 19.58 19.74
CA GLU A 165 28.51 20.92 20.24
C GLU A 165 30.00 21.28 20.24
#